data_4bac6622cdaadeee82bd31d592c3017e
#
_entry.id   4bac6622cdaadeee82bd31d592c3017e
#
_cell.length_a   1.000
_cell.length_b   1.000
_cell.length_c   1.000
_cell.angle_alpha   90.00
_cell.angle_beta   90.00
_cell.angle_gamma   90.00
#
_symmetry.space_group_name_H-M   'P 1'
#
loop_
_entity.id
_entity.type
_entity.pdbx_description
1 polymer ?
#
loop_
_entity_poly.entity_id
_entity_poly.type
_entity_poly.pdbx_seq_one_letter_code
_entity_poly.pdbx_strand_id
1 'polypeptide(L)'
;MPKREGEGDVLQKILEKLTLLEPPIKRFPVTPSDPAMGIFLVNLSEVCYISTKSDQGRDETLFKTATESFYSNYGLGEIETQLKEHPHFMRTSKYYIVNLTKIRGLKVTAARDLWFEGIKDPVTNAVTNSNLAEFEKRLK
;
A
#
# COMPACT_ATOMS: atom_id res chain seq x y z
N MET A 1 -38.06 -6.82 -23.10
CA MET A 1 -38.35 -7.01 -21.67
C MET A 1 -37.82 -5.85 -20.85
N PRO A 2 -38.53 -4.75 -20.81
CA PRO A 2 -38.04 -3.59 -20.11
C PRO A 2 -37.74 -3.80 -18.64
N LYS A 3 -38.53 -4.65 -17.97
CA LYS A 3 -38.34 -4.94 -16.56
C LYS A 3 -37.01 -5.63 -16.30
N ARG A 4 -36.62 -6.58 -17.16
CA ARG A 4 -35.36 -7.26 -17.00
C ARG A 4 -34.16 -6.35 -17.27
N GLU A 5 -34.33 -5.45 -18.23
CA GLU A 5 -33.31 -4.44 -18.50
C GLU A 5 -33.14 -3.50 -17.31
N GLY A 6 -34.24 -3.07 -16.71
CA GLY A 6 -34.21 -2.25 -15.51
C GLY A 6 -33.60 -2.98 -14.31
N GLU A 7 -33.92 -4.27 -14.15
CA GLU A 7 -33.33 -5.08 -13.10
C GLU A 7 -31.85 -5.26 -13.32
N GLY A 8 -31.39 -5.48 -14.55
CA GLY A 8 -29.99 -5.58 -14.89
C GLY A 8 -29.23 -4.30 -14.58
N ASP A 9 -29.84 -3.14 -14.88
CA ASP A 9 -29.23 -1.84 -14.56
C ASP A 9 -29.09 -1.63 -13.07
N VAL A 10 -30.09 -2.01 -12.29
CA VAL A 10 -30.05 -1.88 -10.83
C VAL A 10 -28.94 -2.76 -10.25
N LEU A 11 -28.85 -4.01 -10.69
CA LEU A 11 -27.80 -4.92 -10.26
C LEU A 11 -26.42 -4.40 -10.64
N GLN A 12 -26.29 -3.89 -11.85
CA GLN A 12 -25.02 -3.33 -12.32
C GLN A 12 -24.59 -2.14 -11.46
N LYS A 13 -25.52 -1.25 -11.12
CA LYS A 13 -25.23 -0.10 -10.26
C LYS A 13 -24.82 -0.52 -8.85
N ILE A 14 -25.46 -1.55 -8.30
CA ILE A 14 -25.10 -2.09 -7.00
C ILE A 14 -23.69 -2.65 -7.04
N LEU A 15 -23.36 -3.43 -8.06
CA LEU A 15 -22.02 -4.00 -8.24
C LEU A 15 -20.96 -2.91 -8.38
N GLU A 16 -21.26 -1.87 -9.13
CA GLU A 16 -20.36 -0.73 -9.30
C GLU A 16 -20.11 -0.03 -7.96
N LYS A 17 -21.15 0.19 -7.17
CA LYS A 17 -21.02 0.81 -5.84
C LYS A 17 -20.21 -0.08 -4.90
N LEU A 18 -20.44 -1.38 -4.91
CA LEU A 18 -19.65 -2.31 -4.10
C LEU A 18 -18.18 -2.28 -4.50
N THR A 19 -17.91 -2.22 -5.80
CA THR A 19 -16.56 -2.12 -6.33
C THR A 19 -15.88 -0.82 -5.91
N LEU A 20 -16.64 0.29 -5.86
CA LEU A 20 -16.12 1.59 -5.42
C LEU A 20 -15.88 1.64 -3.92
N LEU A 21 -16.71 0.95 -3.12
CA LEU A 21 -16.56 0.91 -1.67
C LEU A 21 -15.42 0.00 -1.22
N GLU A 22 -15.11 -1.02 -2.01
CA GLU A 22 -14.02 -1.93 -1.72
C GLU A 22 -12.81 -1.61 -2.58
N PRO A 23 -11.58 -1.73 -2.03
CA PRO A 23 -10.38 -1.60 -2.85
C PRO A 23 -10.42 -2.61 -4.01
N PRO A 24 -10.06 -2.20 -5.23
CA PRO A 24 -10.07 -3.11 -6.38
C PRO A 24 -9.14 -4.31 -6.20
N ILE A 25 -8.05 -4.12 -5.45
CA ILE A 25 -7.12 -5.18 -5.10
C ILE A 25 -7.07 -5.27 -3.58
N LYS A 26 -7.49 -6.41 -3.03
CA LYS A 26 -7.44 -6.65 -1.58
C LYS A 26 -6.19 -7.38 -1.14
N ARG A 27 -5.64 -8.19 -2.01
CA ARG A 27 -4.47 -9.02 -1.74
C ARG A 27 -3.46 -8.87 -2.86
N PHE A 28 -2.19 -8.99 -2.51
CA PHE A 28 -1.10 -8.87 -3.46
C PHE A 28 -0.21 -10.10 -3.37
N PRO A 29 0.21 -10.69 -4.50
CA PRO A 29 1.11 -11.84 -4.48
C PRO A 29 2.52 -11.42 -4.10
N VAL A 30 3.05 -12.09 -3.09
CA VAL A 30 4.38 -11.81 -2.54
C VAL A 30 5.08 -13.11 -2.17
N THR A 31 6.38 -13.04 -1.99
CA THR A 31 7.20 -14.17 -1.58
C THR A 31 7.70 -13.90 -0.16
N PRO A 32 7.57 -14.85 0.77
CA PRO A 32 8.15 -14.69 2.11
C PRO A 32 9.68 -14.72 2.05
N SER A 33 10.34 -14.41 3.17
CA SER A 33 11.79 -14.37 3.26
C SER A 33 12.44 -15.68 2.85
N ASP A 34 11.76 -16.81 3.07
CA ASP A 34 12.17 -18.12 2.59
C ASP A 34 11.41 -18.44 1.29
N PRO A 35 12.07 -18.38 0.12
CA PRO A 35 11.42 -18.68 -1.16
C PRO A 35 10.83 -20.08 -1.27
N ALA A 36 11.34 -21.02 -0.46
CA ALA A 36 10.85 -22.40 -0.46
C ALA A 36 9.41 -22.50 0.05
N MET A 37 8.92 -21.48 0.74
CA MET A 37 7.55 -21.45 1.25
C MET A 37 6.51 -21.10 0.18
N GLY A 38 6.94 -20.72 -1.03
CA GLY A 38 6.04 -20.47 -2.14
C GLY A 38 5.56 -19.02 -2.23
N ILE A 39 4.41 -18.82 -2.86
CA ILE A 39 3.81 -17.49 -3.05
C ILE A 39 2.67 -17.32 -2.07
N PHE A 40 2.70 -16.19 -1.35
CA PHE A 40 1.64 -15.83 -0.41
C PHE A 40 0.86 -14.64 -0.96
N LEU A 41 -0.38 -14.54 -0.54
CA LEU A 41 -1.22 -13.37 -0.85
C LEU A 41 -1.29 -12.51 0.41
N VAL A 42 -0.57 -11.40 0.42
CA VAL A 42 -0.61 -10.47 1.55
C VAL A 42 -1.88 -9.63 1.48
N ASN A 43 -2.54 -9.47 2.61
CA ASN A 43 -3.70 -8.59 2.70
C ASN A 43 -3.20 -7.15 2.75
N LEU A 44 -3.57 -6.34 1.78
CA LEU A 44 -3.10 -4.95 1.70
C LEU A 44 -3.49 -4.11 2.90
N SER A 45 -4.59 -4.44 3.58
CA SER A 45 -4.99 -3.72 4.80
C SER A 45 -4.00 -3.92 5.95
N GLU A 46 -3.16 -4.95 5.90
CA GLU A 46 -2.15 -5.24 6.92
C GLU A 46 -0.78 -4.69 6.56
N VAL A 47 -0.59 -4.23 5.34
CA VAL A 47 0.69 -3.69 4.89
C VAL A 47 0.88 -2.29 5.44
N CYS A 48 2.00 -2.07 6.14
CA CYS A 48 2.35 -0.76 6.69
C CYS A 48 3.03 0.12 5.65
N TYR A 49 4.02 -0.43 4.96
CA TYR A 49 4.68 0.29 3.87
C TYR A 49 5.29 -0.68 2.86
N ILE A 50 5.61 -0.15 1.69
CA ILE A 50 6.27 -0.86 0.60
C ILE A 50 7.52 -0.07 0.25
N SER A 51 8.66 -0.75 0.16
CA SER A 51 9.95 -0.10 -0.04
C SER A 51 10.78 -0.82 -1.10
N THR A 52 11.53 -0.05 -1.89
CA THR A 52 12.52 -0.63 -2.81
C THR A 52 13.91 -0.68 -2.21
N LYS A 53 14.10 -0.12 -1.01
CA LYS A 53 15.41 -0.12 -0.36
C LYS A 53 15.68 -1.49 0.23
N SER A 54 16.42 -2.30 -0.49
CA SER A 54 16.84 -3.63 -0.07
C SER A 54 18.26 -3.56 0.47
N ASP A 55 18.49 -4.10 1.65
CA ASP A 55 19.83 -4.16 2.27
C ASP A 55 20.77 -5.15 1.58
N GLN A 56 20.24 -5.94 0.65
CA GLN A 56 21.00 -7.00 -0.01
C GLN A 56 21.33 -6.76 -1.47
N GLY A 57 21.16 -5.53 -1.95
CA GLY A 57 21.48 -5.17 -3.33
C GLY A 57 20.62 -5.82 -4.39
N ARG A 58 19.47 -6.37 -4.01
CA ARG A 58 18.49 -6.92 -4.94
C ARG A 58 17.46 -5.85 -5.28
N ASP A 59 17.06 -5.82 -6.56
CA ASP A 59 15.99 -4.92 -7.03
C ASP A 59 14.62 -5.48 -6.65
N GLU A 60 14.47 -5.91 -5.39
CA GLU A 60 13.22 -6.44 -4.89
C GLU A 60 12.48 -5.37 -4.09
N THR A 61 11.16 -5.43 -4.17
CA THR A 61 10.29 -4.57 -3.39
C THR A 61 9.88 -5.29 -2.11
N LEU A 62 9.99 -4.59 -0.99
CA LEU A 62 9.66 -5.13 0.33
C LEU A 62 8.27 -4.67 0.74
N PHE A 63 7.40 -5.63 1.10
CA PHE A 63 6.10 -5.37 1.72
C PHE A 63 6.23 -5.64 3.21
N LYS A 64 6.11 -4.61 4.02
CA LYS A 64 6.28 -4.72 5.48
C LYS A 64 4.92 -4.67 6.17
N THR A 65 4.61 -5.73 6.93
CA THR A 65 3.48 -5.74 7.86
C THR A 65 4.01 -5.58 9.29
N ALA A 66 3.10 -5.54 10.26
CA ALA A 66 3.50 -5.41 11.67
C ALA A 66 4.38 -6.57 12.15
N THR A 67 4.20 -7.76 11.59
CA THR A 67 4.86 -8.98 12.08
C THR A 67 5.78 -9.64 11.07
N GLU A 68 5.63 -9.35 9.78
CA GLU A 68 6.33 -10.08 8.72
C GLU A 68 6.84 -9.15 7.63
N SER A 69 7.74 -9.69 6.82
CA SER A 69 8.26 -9.01 5.63
C SER A 69 8.12 -9.94 4.45
N PHE A 70 7.62 -9.42 3.35
CA PHE A 70 7.44 -10.15 2.11
C PHE A 70 8.13 -9.42 0.96
N TYR A 71 8.42 -10.13 -0.11
CA TYR A 71 9.13 -9.57 -1.26
C TYR A 71 8.32 -9.73 -2.54
N SER A 72 8.53 -8.83 -3.46
CA SER A 72 7.91 -8.87 -4.78
C SER A 72 8.94 -8.52 -5.84
N ASN A 73 8.80 -9.13 -7.02
CA ASN A 73 9.63 -8.82 -8.18
C ASN A 73 9.14 -7.59 -8.93
N TYR A 74 7.96 -7.07 -8.58
CA TYR A 74 7.45 -5.86 -9.21
C TYR A 74 8.19 -4.63 -8.70
N GLY A 75 8.50 -3.71 -9.60
CA GLY A 75 9.08 -2.43 -9.22
C GLY A 75 8.07 -1.55 -8.48
N LEU A 76 8.58 -0.58 -7.72
CA LEU A 76 7.73 0.30 -6.92
C LEU A 76 6.75 1.10 -7.81
N GLY A 77 7.21 1.54 -8.98
CA GLY A 77 6.35 2.24 -9.93
C GLY A 77 5.20 1.39 -10.45
N GLU A 78 5.46 0.10 -10.70
CA GLU A 78 4.41 -0.83 -11.12
C GLU A 78 3.41 -1.05 -10.02
N ILE A 79 3.89 -1.20 -8.78
CA ILE A 79 3.03 -1.38 -7.62
C ILE A 79 2.20 -0.12 -7.38
N GLU A 80 2.80 1.05 -7.50
CA GLU A 80 2.08 2.32 -7.40
C GLU A 80 0.92 2.39 -8.40
N THR A 81 1.18 1.97 -9.63
CA THR A 81 0.13 1.95 -10.67
C THR A 81 -1.01 1.00 -10.29
N GLN A 82 -0.69 -0.18 -9.76
CA GLN A 82 -1.69 -1.14 -9.34
C GLN A 82 -2.48 -0.68 -8.11
N LEU A 83 -1.86 0.13 -7.24
CA LEU A 83 -2.50 0.66 -6.04
C LEU A 83 -3.13 2.04 -6.26
N LYS A 84 -3.17 2.51 -7.48
CA LYS A 84 -3.65 3.85 -7.84
C LYS A 84 -5.04 4.16 -7.29
N GLU A 85 -5.91 3.17 -7.25
CA GLU A 85 -7.28 3.35 -6.77
C GLU A 85 -7.47 3.01 -5.29
N HIS A 86 -6.36 2.77 -4.58
CA HIS A 86 -6.37 2.57 -3.14
C HIS A 86 -6.07 3.90 -2.45
N PRO A 87 -7.06 4.59 -1.88
CA PRO A 87 -6.83 5.91 -1.29
C PRO A 87 -5.96 5.86 -0.02
N HIS A 88 -5.80 4.69 0.56
CA HIS A 88 -5.01 4.52 1.78
C HIS A 88 -3.50 4.45 1.53
N PHE A 89 -3.10 4.19 0.30
CA PHE A 89 -1.69 4.12 -0.06
C PHE A 89 -1.26 5.39 -0.77
N MET A 90 -0.10 5.89 -0.40
CA MET A 90 0.48 7.07 -1.02
C MET A 90 1.98 6.88 -1.22
N ARG A 91 2.45 7.21 -2.42
CA ARG A 91 3.89 7.26 -2.65
C ARG A 91 4.45 8.53 -2.02
N THR A 92 5.28 8.36 -1.01
CA THR A 92 5.80 9.47 -0.21
C THR A 92 7.23 9.84 -0.58
N SER A 93 7.93 8.95 -1.28
CA SER A 93 9.27 9.20 -1.77
C SER A 93 9.59 8.29 -2.93
N LYS A 94 10.79 8.45 -3.49
CA LYS A 94 11.30 7.58 -4.53
C LYS A 94 11.36 6.11 -4.08
N TYR A 95 11.50 5.87 -2.78
CA TYR A 95 11.73 4.54 -2.22
C TYR A 95 10.58 3.96 -1.42
N TYR A 96 9.53 4.74 -1.15
CA TYR A 96 8.46 4.31 -0.25
C TYR A 96 7.07 4.59 -0.78
N ILE A 97 6.20 3.60 -0.60
CA ILE A 97 4.74 3.77 -0.64
C ILE A 97 4.27 3.40 0.76
N VAL A 98 3.49 4.27 1.41
CA VAL A 98 3.04 4.05 2.78
C VAL A 98 1.54 3.86 2.84
N ASN A 99 1.10 3.05 3.81
CA ASN A 99 -0.32 2.91 4.13
C ASN A 99 -0.65 3.95 5.20
N LEU A 100 -1.40 4.97 4.80
CA LEU A 100 -1.74 6.09 5.68
C LEU A 100 -2.51 5.65 6.93
N THR A 101 -3.29 4.57 6.82
CA THR A 101 -4.08 4.06 7.95
C THR A 101 -3.24 3.37 9.02
N LYS A 102 -2.00 3.01 8.70
CA LYS A 102 -1.10 2.31 9.62
C LYS A 102 -0.08 3.22 10.29
N ILE A 103 -0.08 4.50 9.97
CA ILE A 103 0.83 5.46 10.57
C ILE A 103 0.32 5.83 11.95
N ARG A 104 1.18 5.66 12.97
CA ARG A 104 0.86 6.05 14.35
C ARG A 104 1.63 7.27 14.82
N GLY A 105 2.60 7.73 14.06
CA GLY A 105 3.36 8.91 14.43
C GLY A 105 4.20 9.47 13.29
N LEU A 106 4.38 10.76 13.31
CA LEU A 106 5.22 11.50 12.35
C LEU A 106 6.08 12.48 13.13
N LYS A 107 7.38 12.41 12.91
CA LYS A 107 8.30 13.42 13.43
C LYS A 107 8.80 14.27 12.26
N VAL A 108 8.37 15.52 12.21
CA VAL A 108 8.75 16.46 11.15
C VAL A 108 10.08 17.09 11.52
N THR A 109 11.15 16.35 11.29
CA THR A 109 12.54 16.84 11.36
C THR A 109 13.14 16.67 9.98
N ALA A 110 14.42 16.97 9.84
CA ALA A 110 15.13 16.78 8.58
C ALA A 110 15.00 15.33 8.05
N ALA A 111 14.88 14.36 8.95
CA ALA A 111 14.77 12.95 8.60
C ALA A 111 13.34 12.48 8.32
N ARG A 112 12.34 13.23 8.74
CA ARG A 112 10.91 12.88 8.57
C ARG A 112 10.62 11.42 8.89
N ASP A 113 10.73 11.09 10.17
CA ASP A 113 10.51 9.73 10.64
C ASP A 113 9.04 9.40 10.71
N LEU A 114 8.69 8.19 10.25
CA LEU A 114 7.33 7.66 10.35
C LEU A 114 7.32 6.43 11.23
N TRP A 115 6.39 6.39 12.18
CA TRP A 115 6.12 5.20 12.98
C TRP A 115 4.86 4.53 12.49
N PHE A 116 4.89 3.21 12.41
CA PHE A 116 3.76 2.40 11.97
C PHE A 116 3.25 1.53 13.10
N GLU A 117 1.96 1.23 13.09
CA GLU A 117 1.34 0.36 14.07
C GLU A 117 2.01 -1.00 14.10
N GLY A 118 2.37 -1.47 15.31
CA GLY A 118 3.00 -2.77 15.49
C GLY A 118 4.48 -2.83 15.16
N ILE A 119 5.08 -1.75 14.66
CA ILE A 119 6.49 -1.68 14.34
C ILE A 119 7.16 -0.71 15.31
N LYS A 120 8.20 -1.20 15.99
CA LYS A 120 8.90 -0.42 17.02
C LYS A 120 9.75 0.71 16.44
N ASP A 121 10.53 0.40 15.42
CA ASP A 121 11.49 1.34 14.86
C ASP A 121 10.86 2.22 13.78
N PRO A 122 11.22 3.52 13.72
CA PRO A 122 10.69 4.41 12.70
C PRO A 122 11.34 4.15 11.34
N VAL A 123 10.63 4.55 10.30
CA VAL A 123 11.17 4.62 8.93
C VAL A 123 11.67 6.04 8.72
N THR A 124 12.96 6.20 8.48
CA THR A 124 13.58 7.51 8.30
C THR A 124 13.55 7.93 6.83
N ASN A 125 13.49 9.24 6.59
CA ASN A 125 13.47 9.82 5.24
C ASN A 125 12.34 9.25 4.37
N ALA A 126 11.20 8.95 5.00
CA ALA A 126 10.10 8.30 4.31
C ALA A 126 9.30 9.25 3.41
N VAL A 127 9.34 10.55 3.67
CA VAL A 127 8.56 11.53 2.92
C VAL A 127 9.48 12.61 2.37
N THR A 128 9.44 12.85 1.05
CA THR A 128 10.23 13.92 0.43
C THR A 128 9.56 15.28 0.65
N ASN A 129 10.36 16.35 0.48
CA ASN A 129 9.84 17.72 0.59
C ASN A 129 8.67 17.97 -0.36
N SER A 130 8.78 17.47 -1.58
CA SER A 130 7.74 17.66 -2.59
C SER A 130 6.43 16.94 -2.26
N ASN A 131 6.48 15.91 -1.43
CA ASN A 131 5.30 15.12 -1.06
C ASN A 131 4.74 15.47 0.32
N LEU A 132 5.47 16.26 1.10
CA LEU A 132 5.11 16.51 2.50
C LEU A 132 3.74 17.18 2.66
N ALA A 133 3.44 18.20 1.86
CA ALA A 133 2.18 18.93 1.96
C ALA A 133 0.98 18.03 1.66
N GLU A 134 1.08 17.22 0.59
CA GLU A 134 0.02 16.28 0.23
C GLU A 134 -0.11 15.18 1.28
N PHE A 135 1.01 14.71 1.81
CA PHE A 135 1.02 13.70 2.85
C PHE A 135 0.29 14.18 4.11
N GLU A 136 0.62 15.37 4.59
CA GLU A 136 -0.04 15.96 5.76
C GLU A 136 -1.52 16.17 5.52
N LYS A 137 -1.89 16.61 4.33
CA LYS A 137 -3.28 16.80 3.94
C LYS A 137 -4.07 15.49 4.01
N ARG A 138 -3.49 14.40 3.54
CA ARG A 138 -4.14 13.09 3.53
C ARG A 138 -4.24 12.45 4.92
N LEU A 139 -3.35 12.80 5.83
CA LEU A 139 -3.39 12.29 7.21
C LEU A 139 -4.54 12.87 8.01
N LYS A 140 -5.01 14.03 7.64
CA LYS A 140 -6.14 14.69 8.31
C LYS A 140 -7.50 14.23 7.71
#